data_2d15511a2a2c2daf2a48d62d25c083c2
#
_entry.id   2d15511a2a2c2daf2a48d62d25c083c2
#
_cell.length_a   1.000
_cell.length_b   1.000
_cell.length_c   1.000
_cell.angle_alpha   90.00
_cell.angle_beta   90.00
_cell.angle_gamma   90.00
#
_symmetry.space_group_name_H-M   'P 1'
#
loop_
_entity.id
_entity.type
_entity.pdbx_description
1 polymer ?
#
loop_
_entity_poly.entity_id
_entity_poly.type
_entity_poly.pdbx_seq_one_letter_code
_entity_poly.pdbx_strand_id
1 'polypeptide(L)'
;MFEIPECITIARQMAEHLAGKRVLKGTLGNSPHKFVWYNRKPREFGALVQGKRIGKATSKGRWLMVPIDPGYVLLFGECGGRIILHAPGSRLPNKHHLALQFTDGTALSATTQMWGAMELHEKGRELERKYILGMRTTPIDPGFTPAYLAGLVKECITEGPRSVKGLLTQDQRIPGLGNAIAQDIMFRAKLHPKRSLQDLSSQQVRDLHRAIVTTVGEAIRLGGRNDEVDLLGNRGRYLRIMDQGAAGHPCPDCGTTIEKIAFLGGACYFCPRCQRAE
;
A
#
# COMPACT_ATOMS: atom_id res chain seq x y z
N MET A 1 6.51 3.96 0.66
CA MET A 1 5.67 3.14 -0.27
C MET A 1 4.32 2.95 0.38
N PHE A 2 3.25 3.23 -0.35
CA PHE A 2 1.90 3.04 0.16
C PHE A 2 1.62 1.57 0.46
N GLU A 3 0.99 1.36 1.60
CA GLU A 3 0.40 0.09 1.99
C GLU A 3 -1.14 0.20 1.92
N ILE A 4 -1.87 -0.83 2.29
CA ILE A 4 -3.33 -0.86 2.14
C ILE A 4 -4.05 0.34 2.80
N PRO A 5 -3.65 0.87 3.98
CA PRO A 5 -4.34 2.00 4.58
C PRO A 5 -4.27 3.29 3.74
N GLU A 6 -3.09 3.60 3.20
CA GLU A 6 -2.91 4.77 2.34
C GLU A 6 -3.68 4.62 1.03
N CYS A 7 -3.62 3.43 0.41
CA CYS A 7 -4.34 3.18 -0.85
C CYS A 7 -5.85 3.34 -0.68
N ILE A 8 -6.44 2.84 0.41
CA ILE A 8 -7.87 3.01 0.69
C ILE A 8 -8.21 4.47 0.91
N THR A 9 -7.41 5.20 1.70
CA THR A 9 -7.63 6.61 1.99
C THR A 9 -7.58 7.44 0.71
N ILE A 10 -6.53 7.26 -0.09
CA ILE A 10 -6.35 7.99 -1.35
C ILE A 10 -7.47 7.64 -2.35
N ALA A 11 -7.83 6.35 -2.49
CA ALA A 11 -8.90 5.95 -3.41
C ALA A 11 -10.25 6.59 -3.03
N ARG A 12 -10.59 6.62 -1.73
CA ARG A 12 -11.80 7.30 -1.23
C ARG A 12 -11.78 8.79 -1.56
N GLN A 13 -10.67 9.48 -1.31
CA GLN A 13 -10.51 10.90 -1.63
C GLN A 13 -10.54 11.16 -3.14
N MET A 14 -9.94 10.28 -3.96
CA MET A 14 -10.07 10.36 -5.42
C MET A 14 -11.52 10.19 -5.87
N ALA A 15 -12.26 9.26 -5.29
CA ALA A 15 -13.68 9.07 -5.61
C ALA A 15 -14.53 10.28 -5.21
N GLU A 16 -14.16 10.99 -4.15
CA GLU A 16 -14.85 12.20 -3.66
C GLU A 16 -14.48 13.44 -4.49
N HIS A 17 -13.20 13.67 -4.72
CA HIS A 17 -12.70 14.93 -5.27
C HIS A 17 -12.41 14.91 -6.77
N LEU A 18 -12.24 13.73 -7.39
CA LEU A 18 -11.91 13.63 -8.83
C LEU A 18 -13.07 13.12 -9.68
N ALA A 19 -14.03 12.39 -9.11
CA ALA A 19 -15.12 11.81 -9.91
C ALA A 19 -15.90 12.91 -10.65
N GLY A 20 -16.12 12.69 -11.97
CA GLY A 20 -16.78 13.63 -12.86
C GLY A 20 -15.87 14.69 -13.48
N LYS A 21 -14.66 14.95 -12.94
CA LYS A 21 -13.75 15.92 -13.56
C LYS A 21 -13.34 15.50 -14.96
N ARG A 22 -13.31 16.47 -15.89
CA ARG A 22 -12.89 16.27 -17.26
C ARG A 22 -11.39 16.56 -17.39
N VAL A 23 -10.67 15.64 -18.00
CA VAL A 23 -9.23 15.79 -18.28
C VAL A 23 -9.03 16.79 -19.43
N LEU A 24 -8.35 17.88 -19.15
CA LEU A 24 -7.89 18.85 -20.13
C LEU A 24 -6.61 18.37 -20.83
N LYS A 25 -5.65 17.89 -20.03
CA LYS A 25 -4.35 17.41 -20.53
C LYS A 25 -3.81 16.33 -19.60
N GLY A 26 -3.27 15.26 -20.18
CA GLY A 26 -2.54 14.22 -19.47
C GLY A 26 -1.09 14.13 -19.94
N THR A 27 -0.15 13.95 -19.00
CA THR A 27 1.28 13.75 -19.29
C THR A 27 1.84 12.60 -18.46
N LEU A 28 2.66 11.76 -19.11
CA LEU A 28 3.52 10.79 -18.42
C LEU A 28 4.91 11.40 -18.32
N GLY A 29 5.37 11.59 -17.12
CA GLY A 29 6.76 11.92 -16.77
C GLY A 29 7.39 13.12 -17.47
N ASN A 30 7.72 14.12 -16.70
CA ASN A 30 8.70 15.15 -17.12
C ASN A 30 10.08 14.85 -16.54
N SER A 31 10.23 13.75 -15.81
CA SER A 31 11.46 13.36 -15.15
C SER A 31 11.63 11.83 -15.29
N PRO A 32 12.63 11.36 -16.04
CA PRO A 32 12.91 9.94 -16.15
C PRO A 32 13.20 9.32 -14.77
N HIS A 33 12.63 8.16 -14.51
CA HIS A 33 12.89 7.39 -13.31
C HIS A 33 13.04 5.91 -13.65
N LYS A 34 14.18 5.32 -13.28
CA LYS A 34 14.57 3.96 -13.66
C LYS A 34 13.55 2.88 -13.21
N PHE A 35 12.81 3.13 -12.13
CA PHE A 35 11.91 2.16 -11.50
C PHE A 35 10.43 2.58 -11.54
N VAL A 36 10.06 3.40 -12.55
CA VAL A 36 8.65 3.69 -12.84
C VAL A 36 8.28 3.02 -14.15
N TRP A 37 7.26 2.17 -14.11
CA TRP A 37 6.76 1.45 -15.27
C TRP A 37 5.54 2.12 -15.84
N TYR A 38 5.53 2.22 -17.17
CA TYR A 38 4.42 2.68 -17.98
C TYR A 38 4.10 1.65 -19.05
N ASN A 39 2.83 1.44 -19.35
CA ASN A 39 2.40 0.59 -20.48
C ASN A 39 2.03 1.40 -21.72
N ARG A 40 2.16 2.73 -21.69
CA ARG A 40 1.87 3.65 -22.79
C ARG A 40 3.03 4.62 -23.01
N LYS A 41 3.21 5.05 -24.28
CA LYS A 41 4.12 6.15 -24.58
C LYS A 41 3.50 7.49 -24.17
N PRO A 42 4.30 8.53 -23.81
CA PRO A 42 3.77 9.81 -23.33
C PRO A 42 2.75 10.47 -24.26
N ARG A 43 3.00 10.49 -25.60
CA ARG A 43 2.06 11.07 -26.58
C ARG A 43 0.76 10.29 -26.66
N GLU A 44 0.83 8.97 -26.66
CA GLU A 44 -0.32 8.08 -26.69
C GLU A 44 -1.18 8.28 -25.43
N PHE A 45 -0.59 8.27 -24.25
CA PHE A 45 -1.28 8.49 -22.98
C PHE A 45 -2.08 9.80 -23.02
N GLY A 46 -1.43 10.91 -23.41
CA GLY A 46 -2.07 12.22 -23.47
C GLY A 46 -3.30 12.23 -24.38
N ALA A 47 -3.19 11.65 -25.57
CA ALA A 47 -4.29 11.56 -26.52
C ALA A 47 -5.45 10.69 -25.99
N LEU A 48 -5.14 9.57 -25.33
CA LEU A 48 -6.14 8.63 -24.82
C LEU A 48 -6.94 9.19 -23.64
N VAL A 49 -6.36 10.03 -22.79
CA VAL A 49 -7.04 10.56 -21.60
C VAL A 49 -7.72 11.90 -21.82
N GLN A 50 -7.29 12.69 -22.81
CA GLN A 50 -7.81 14.03 -23.07
C GLN A 50 -9.31 14.01 -23.39
N GLY A 51 -10.05 14.92 -22.75
CA GLY A 51 -11.50 15.06 -22.90
C GLY A 51 -12.33 14.04 -22.13
N LYS A 52 -11.71 12.99 -21.59
CA LYS A 52 -12.39 11.95 -20.81
C LYS A 52 -12.70 12.40 -19.38
N ARG A 53 -13.55 11.66 -18.68
CA ARG A 53 -13.95 11.96 -17.30
C ARG A 53 -13.37 10.94 -16.32
N ILE A 54 -13.01 11.42 -15.15
CA ILE A 54 -12.62 10.56 -14.05
C ILE A 54 -13.86 9.89 -13.45
N GLY A 55 -13.85 8.57 -13.31
CA GLY A 55 -14.87 7.82 -12.59
C GLY A 55 -14.56 7.67 -11.10
N LYS A 56 -15.37 6.90 -10.38
CA LYS A 56 -15.13 6.61 -8.96
C LYS A 56 -13.94 5.68 -8.80
N ALA A 57 -12.87 6.19 -8.21
CA ALA A 57 -11.67 5.43 -7.92
C ALA A 57 -11.91 4.38 -6.82
N THR A 58 -11.21 3.26 -6.93
CA THR A 58 -11.19 2.18 -5.94
C THR A 58 -9.75 1.76 -5.66
N SER A 59 -9.55 0.91 -4.66
CA SER A 59 -8.24 0.28 -4.42
C SER A 59 -8.38 -1.22 -4.26
N LYS A 60 -7.32 -1.95 -4.63
CA LYS A 60 -7.20 -3.39 -4.39
C LYS A 60 -5.76 -3.67 -3.94
N GLY A 61 -5.60 -4.10 -2.67
CA GLY A 61 -4.28 -4.21 -2.06
C GLY A 61 -3.51 -2.89 -2.10
N ARG A 62 -2.35 -2.86 -2.77
CA ARG A 62 -1.52 -1.65 -2.98
C ARG A 62 -1.72 -1.01 -4.36
N TRP A 63 -2.86 -1.25 -4.99
CA TRP A 63 -3.20 -0.72 -6.30
C TRP A 63 -4.39 0.22 -6.22
N LEU A 64 -4.24 1.42 -6.77
CA LEU A 64 -5.33 2.35 -7.02
C LEU A 64 -5.82 2.14 -8.45
N MET A 65 -7.13 2.11 -8.62
CA MET A 65 -7.83 1.89 -9.88
C MET A 65 -8.72 3.10 -10.14
N VAL A 66 -8.34 3.92 -11.12
CA VAL A 66 -9.02 5.19 -11.43
C VAL A 66 -9.66 5.08 -12.81
N PRO A 67 -10.98 4.91 -12.92
CA PRO A 67 -11.65 4.90 -14.22
C PRO A 67 -11.44 6.21 -14.96
N ILE A 68 -11.14 6.12 -16.27
CA ILE A 68 -11.01 7.23 -17.22
C ILE A 68 -12.05 7.00 -18.30
N ASP A 69 -13.26 7.45 -18.04
CA ASP A 69 -14.42 7.14 -18.86
C ASP A 69 -14.59 8.06 -20.08
N PRO A 70 -15.01 7.53 -21.23
CA PRO A 70 -15.24 6.13 -21.46
C PRO A 70 -13.98 5.34 -21.80
N GLY A 71 -13.97 4.07 -21.41
CA GLY A 71 -13.15 3.02 -22.03
C GLY A 71 -11.79 2.72 -21.38
N TYR A 72 -11.35 3.42 -20.34
CA TYR A 72 -10.03 3.17 -19.73
C TYR A 72 -10.06 3.14 -18.20
N VAL A 73 -9.02 2.51 -17.62
CA VAL A 73 -8.70 2.55 -16.19
C VAL A 73 -7.22 2.88 -16.03
N LEU A 74 -6.91 3.92 -15.27
CA LEU A 74 -5.55 4.27 -14.87
C LEU A 74 -5.22 3.56 -13.55
N LEU A 75 -4.15 2.79 -13.56
CA LEU A 75 -3.62 2.10 -12.39
C LEU A 75 -2.43 2.86 -11.81
N PHE A 76 -2.42 3.02 -10.49
CA PHE A 76 -1.23 3.36 -9.73
C PHE A 76 -0.88 2.16 -8.84
N GLY A 77 0.27 1.54 -9.07
CA GLY A 77 0.70 0.36 -8.34
C GLY A 77 2.07 0.52 -7.71
N GLU A 78 2.27 -0.10 -6.57
CA GLU A 78 3.54 -0.11 -5.84
C GLU A 78 4.10 1.30 -5.58
N CYS A 79 3.25 2.32 -5.49
CA CYS A 79 3.66 3.71 -5.42
C CYS A 79 4.36 4.04 -4.11
N GLY A 80 5.66 4.33 -4.20
CA GLY A 80 6.43 4.89 -3.10
C GLY A 80 6.73 6.36 -3.38
N GLY A 81 5.82 7.25 -3.01
CA GLY A 81 5.97 8.68 -3.30
C GLY A 81 4.74 9.47 -2.91
N ARG A 82 4.26 10.34 -3.79
CA ARG A 82 3.10 11.19 -3.52
C ARG A 82 2.16 11.20 -4.72
N ILE A 83 0.87 11.17 -4.43
CA ILE A 83 -0.20 11.44 -5.38
C ILE A 83 -1.01 12.59 -4.80
N ILE A 84 -0.96 13.76 -5.43
CA ILE A 84 -1.48 15.01 -4.84
C ILE A 84 -2.46 15.68 -5.82
N LEU A 85 -3.61 16.09 -5.29
CA LEU A 85 -4.55 16.98 -5.95
C LEU A 85 -4.16 18.43 -5.66
N HIS A 86 -3.94 19.22 -6.71
CA HIS A 86 -3.56 20.62 -6.65
C HIS A 86 -4.76 21.51 -6.90
N ALA A 87 -4.89 22.60 -6.13
CA ALA A 87 -5.89 23.64 -6.34
C ALA A 87 -5.67 24.37 -7.69
N PRO A 88 -6.70 25.03 -8.23
CA PRO A 88 -6.56 25.83 -9.45
C PRO A 88 -5.43 26.85 -9.33
N GLY A 89 -4.64 26.99 -10.40
CA GLY A 89 -3.49 27.91 -10.44
C GLY A 89 -2.25 27.48 -9.68
N SER A 90 -2.31 26.36 -8.96
CA SER A 90 -1.12 25.84 -8.26
C SER A 90 -0.04 25.37 -9.23
N ARG A 91 1.22 25.66 -8.89
CA ARG A 91 2.37 25.13 -9.64
C ARG A 91 2.53 23.64 -9.35
N LEU A 92 2.59 22.83 -10.41
CA LEU A 92 2.92 21.41 -10.27
C LEU A 92 4.38 21.22 -9.83
N PRO A 93 4.70 20.10 -9.14
CA PRO A 93 6.08 19.77 -8.83
C PRO A 93 6.98 19.80 -10.07
N ASN A 94 8.18 20.36 -9.95
CA ASN A 94 9.14 20.43 -11.05
C ASN A 94 9.45 19.04 -11.63
N LYS A 95 9.48 18.03 -10.77
CA LYS A 95 9.64 16.62 -11.15
C LYS A 95 8.36 15.87 -10.81
N HIS A 96 7.74 15.26 -11.80
CA HIS A 96 6.60 14.37 -11.63
C HIS A 96 6.65 13.24 -12.67
N HIS A 97 6.02 12.13 -12.35
CA HIS A 97 6.00 10.93 -13.20
C HIS A 97 4.65 10.76 -13.93
N LEU A 98 3.61 11.43 -13.46
CA LEU A 98 2.33 11.57 -14.13
C LEU A 98 1.69 12.89 -13.69
N ALA A 99 1.00 13.56 -14.62
CA ALA A 99 0.09 14.66 -14.31
C ALA A 99 -1.17 14.60 -15.15
N LEU A 100 -2.31 14.90 -14.52
CA LEU A 100 -3.59 15.17 -15.16
C LEU A 100 -4.01 16.59 -14.79
N GLN A 101 -4.24 17.43 -15.78
CA GLN A 101 -4.85 18.75 -15.61
C GLN A 101 -6.33 18.63 -15.97
N PHE A 102 -7.18 19.27 -15.18
CA PHE A 102 -8.63 19.21 -15.37
C PHE A 102 -9.18 20.55 -15.88
N THR A 103 -10.36 20.50 -16.49
CA THR A 103 -11.02 21.68 -17.08
C THR A 103 -11.45 22.72 -16.03
N ASP A 104 -11.56 22.34 -14.78
CA ASP A 104 -11.85 23.25 -13.66
C ASP A 104 -10.60 23.95 -13.08
N GLY A 105 -9.44 23.76 -13.73
CA GLY A 105 -8.17 24.35 -13.32
C GLY A 105 -7.42 23.57 -12.25
N THR A 106 -8.02 22.55 -11.63
CA THR A 106 -7.31 21.66 -10.69
C THR A 106 -6.37 20.70 -11.44
N ALA A 107 -5.44 20.09 -10.73
CA ALA A 107 -4.54 19.09 -11.33
C ALA A 107 -4.19 17.99 -10.35
N LEU A 108 -3.98 16.78 -10.87
CA LEU A 108 -3.41 15.64 -10.14
C LEU A 108 -1.96 15.46 -10.56
N SER A 109 -1.04 15.31 -9.61
CA SER A 109 0.32 14.86 -9.91
C SER A 109 0.69 13.60 -9.15
N ALA A 110 1.51 12.75 -9.76
CA ALA A 110 2.12 11.61 -9.10
C ALA A 110 3.64 11.67 -9.20
N THR A 111 4.31 11.49 -8.07
CA THR A 111 5.75 11.35 -7.96
C THR A 111 6.09 10.03 -7.30
N THR A 112 7.17 9.38 -7.74
CA THR A 112 7.64 8.10 -7.21
C THR A 112 9.08 8.26 -6.75
N GLN A 113 9.40 7.78 -5.56
CA GLN A 113 10.76 7.85 -4.99
C GLN A 113 11.54 6.55 -5.20
N MET A 114 10.86 5.40 -5.18
CA MET A 114 11.48 4.08 -5.32
C MET A 114 10.89 3.32 -6.52
N TRP A 115 9.79 2.65 -6.32
CA TRP A 115 9.11 1.83 -7.32
C TRP A 115 7.74 2.40 -7.59
N GLY A 116 7.24 2.24 -8.80
CA GLY A 116 5.88 2.62 -9.14
C GLY A 116 5.48 2.15 -10.52
N ALA A 117 4.20 1.86 -10.68
CA ALA A 117 3.58 1.59 -11.96
C ALA A 117 2.45 2.59 -12.20
N MET A 118 2.43 3.19 -13.38
CA MET A 118 1.41 4.12 -13.85
C MET A 118 0.94 3.64 -15.22
N GLU A 119 -0.09 2.79 -15.23
CA GLU A 119 -0.50 2.03 -16.39
C GLU A 119 -1.93 2.40 -16.79
N LEU A 120 -2.14 2.70 -18.06
CA LEU A 120 -3.48 2.98 -18.63
C LEU A 120 -3.95 1.77 -19.44
N HIS A 121 -4.94 1.06 -18.92
CA HIS A 121 -5.54 -0.12 -19.54
C HIS A 121 -6.89 0.22 -20.15
N GLU A 122 -7.29 -0.51 -21.17
CA GLU A 122 -8.68 -0.57 -21.59
C GLU A 122 -9.52 -1.17 -20.48
N LYS A 123 -10.72 -0.65 -20.27
CA LYS A 123 -11.60 -1.07 -19.17
C LYS A 123 -11.90 -2.57 -19.25
N GLY A 124 -11.64 -3.27 -18.16
CA GLY A 124 -11.71 -4.73 -18.04
C GLY A 124 -10.35 -5.41 -18.18
N ARG A 125 -9.43 -4.88 -18.98
CA ARG A 125 -8.10 -5.46 -19.17
C ARG A 125 -7.11 -5.16 -18.04
N GLU A 126 -7.39 -4.18 -17.19
CA GLU A 126 -6.63 -3.93 -15.96
C GLU A 126 -6.68 -5.12 -15.01
N LEU A 127 -7.73 -5.94 -15.10
CA LEU A 127 -7.91 -7.14 -14.27
C LEU A 127 -6.99 -8.30 -14.71
N GLU A 128 -6.49 -8.27 -15.96
CA GLU A 128 -5.55 -9.26 -16.50
C GLU A 128 -4.12 -9.06 -15.97
N ARG A 129 -3.83 -7.91 -15.35
CA ARG A 129 -2.52 -7.65 -14.79
C ARG A 129 -2.18 -8.68 -13.72
N LYS A 130 -1.04 -9.36 -13.88
CA LYS A 130 -0.62 -10.51 -13.06
C LYS A 130 -0.86 -10.34 -11.55
N TYR A 131 -0.51 -9.18 -11.00
CA TYR A 131 -0.69 -8.92 -9.56
C TYR A 131 -2.15 -8.69 -9.15
N ILE A 132 -2.99 -8.18 -10.05
CA ILE A 132 -4.42 -7.96 -9.79
C ILE A 132 -5.19 -9.26 -9.98
N LEU A 133 -4.90 -9.99 -11.07
CA LEU A 133 -5.54 -11.29 -11.38
C LEU A 133 -5.29 -12.32 -10.28
N GLY A 134 -4.06 -12.42 -9.81
CA GLY A 134 -3.65 -13.37 -8.76
C GLY A 134 -3.85 -12.85 -7.34
N MET A 135 -4.51 -11.71 -7.15
CA MET A 135 -4.62 -11.10 -5.82
C MET A 135 -5.57 -11.88 -4.92
N ARG A 136 -5.03 -12.31 -3.80
CA ARG A 136 -5.72 -13.03 -2.73
C ARG A 136 -6.64 -12.09 -1.93
N THR A 137 -7.40 -12.67 -1.00
CA THR A 137 -8.22 -11.95 -0.03
C THR A 137 -7.35 -11.00 0.81
N THR A 138 -7.77 -9.74 0.91
CA THR A 138 -7.08 -8.70 1.67
C THR A 138 -7.59 -8.64 3.12
N PRO A 139 -6.85 -8.02 4.04
CA PRO A 139 -7.26 -7.92 5.46
C PRO A 139 -8.58 -7.18 5.72
N ILE A 140 -9.12 -6.47 4.74
CA ILE A 140 -10.39 -5.74 4.85
C ILE A 140 -11.58 -6.50 4.24
N ASP A 141 -11.32 -7.60 3.54
CA ASP A 141 -12.38 -8.38 2.93
C ASP A 141 -13.06 -9.28 3.98
N PRO A 142 -14.39 -9.47 3.92
CA PRO A 142 -15.10 -10.37 4.85
C PRO A 142 -14.58 -11.82 4.81
N GLY A 143 -13.99 -12.23 3.69
CA GLY A 143 -13.36 -13.54 3.53
C GLY A 143 -12.02 -13.71 4.25
N PHE A 144 -11.40 -12.64 4.77
CA PHE A 144 -10.16 -12.72 5.54
C PHE A 144 -10.46 -13.19 6.97
N THR A 145 -10.80 -14.45 7.13
CA THR A 145 -11.16 -15.09 8.40
C THR A 145 -9.95 -15.74 9.08
N PRO A 146 -10.04 -16.09 10.39
CA PRO A 146 -9.01 -16.89 11.04
C PRO A 146 -8.71 -18.21 10.33
N ALA A 147 -9.76 -18.86 9.80
CA ALA A 147 -9.63 -20.10 9.03
C ALA A 147 -8.90 -19.88 7.70
N TYR A 148 -9.20 -18.78 7.00
CA TYR A 148 -8.47 -18.39 5.79
C TYR A 148 -6.96 -18.19 6.08
N LEU A 149 -6.62 -17.43 7.12
CA LEU A 149 -5.21 -17.23 7.50
C LEU A 149 -4.53 -18.55 7.88
N ALA A 150 -5.21 -19.42 8.60
CA ALA A 150 -4.68 -20.74 8.95
C ALA A 150 -4.41 -21.61 7.70
N GLY A 151 -5.29 -21.55 6.70
CA GLY A 151 -5.09 -22.19 5.40
C GLY A 151 -3.86 -21.62 4.68
N LEU A 152 -3.72 -20.30 4.64
CA LEU A 152 -2.58 -19.61 4.03
C LEU A 152 -1.25 -19.97 4.73
N VAL A 153 -1.22 -20.06 6.04
CA VAL A 153 -0.06 -20.51 6.82
C VAL A 153 0.33 -21.94 6.42
N LYS A 154 -0.64 -22.87 6.34
CA LYS A 154 -0.38 -24.25 5.90
C LYS A 154 0.20 -24.30 4.47
N GLU A 155 -0.40 -23.55 3.56
CA GLU A 155 0.12 -23.45 2.18
C GLU A 155 1.56 -22.96 2.15
N CYS A 156 1.88 -21.89 2.89
CA CYS A 156 3.25 -21.36 2.97
C CYS A 156 4.25 -22.40 3.54
N ILE A 157 3.83 -23.20 4.52
CA ILE A 157 4.67 -24.26 5.11
C ILE A 157 4.97 -25.36 4.07
N THR A 158 3.99 -25.74 3.23
CA THR A 158 4.20 -26.76 2.18
C THR A 158 5.11 -26.28 1.06
N GLU A 159 5.16 -24.97 0.80
CA GLU A 159 6.09 -24.38 -0.19
C GLU A 159 7.53 -24.28 0.30
N GLY A 160 7.77 -24.38 1.60
CA GLY A 160 9.10 -24.35 2.22
C GLY A 160 9.15 -23.52 3.52
N PRO A 161 10.33 -23.44 4.13
CA PRO A 161 10.52 -22.73 5.38
C PRO A 161 10.20 -21.23 5.23
N ARG A 162 9.30 -20.69 6.05
CA ARG A 162 8.95 -19.27 6.03
C ARG A 162 8.74 -18.73 7.44
N SER A 163 9.19 -17.51 7.65
CA SER A 163 8.99 -16.80 8.92
C SER A 163 7.68 -16.01 8.93
N VAL A 164 7.25 -15.57 10.12
CA VAL A 164 6.11 -14.66 10.30
C VAL A 164 6.29 -13.39 9.46
N LYS A 165 7.47 -12.74 9.49
CA LYS A 165 7.73 -11.59 8.63
C LYS A 165 7.62 -11.95 7.14
N GLY A 166 8.10 -13.12 6.74
CA GLY A 166 7.99 -13.58 5.35
C GLY A 166 6.54 -13.72 4.88
N LEU A 167 5.67 -14.29 5.71
CA LEU A 167 4.23 -14.36 5.42
C LEU A 167 3.62 -12.97 5.22
N LEU A 168 3.97 -12.00 6.07
CA LEU A 168 3.37 -10.67 6.04
C LEU A 168 3.87 -9.79 4.89
N THR A 169 5.13 -9.96 4.45
CA THR A 169 5.78 -8.97 3.59
C THR A 169 6.23 -9.49 2.22
N GLN A 170 6.40 -10.80 2.06
CA GLN A 170 6.90 -11.37 0.79
C GLN A 170 5.77 -11.85 -0.10
N ASP A 171 5.99 -11.78 -1.42
CA ASP A 171 5.12 -12.30 -2.48
C ASP A 171 3.67 -11.81 -2.42
N GLN A 172 3.38 -10.74 -1.65
CA GLN A 172 2.02 -10.26 -1.40
C GLN A 172 1.05 -11.39 -1.00
N ARG A 173 1.51 -12.34 -0.18
CA ARG A 173 0.69 -13.42 0.37
C ARG A 173 -0.54 -12.87 1.10
N ILE A 174 -0.37 -11.76 1.78
CA ILE A 174 -1.45 -10.94 2.31
C ILE A 174 -1.39 -9.61 1.57
N PRO A 175 -2.26 -9.42 0.54
CA PRO A 175 -2.15 -8.26 -0.33
C PRO A 175 -2.33 -6.94 0.43
N GLY A 176 -1.49 -5.98 0.10
CA GLY A 176 -1.56 -4.66 0.70
C GLY A 176 -0.70 -4.45 1.94
N LEU A 177 -0.20 -5.51 2.58
CA LEU A 177 0.76 -5.39 3.67
C LEU A 177 2.17 -5.11 3.13
N GLY A 178 2.90 -4.32 3.89
CA GLY A 178 4.31 -4.04 3.66
C GLY A 178 5.09 -4.04 4.96
N ASN A 179 6.36 -3.67 4.88
CA ASN A 179 7.27 -3.75 6.03
C ASN A 179 6.89 -2.81 7.19
N ALA A 180 6.22 -1.69 6.92
CA ALA A 180 5.91 -0.70 7.94
C ALA A 180 4.79 -1.16 8.87
N ILE A 181 3.65 -1.61 8.32
CA ILE A 181 2.52 -2.12 9.12
C ILE A 181 2.82 -3.50 9.72
N ALA A 182 3.59 -4.34 9.03
CA ALA A 182 3.97 -5.67 9.54
C ALA A 182 4.71 -5.63 10.89
N GLN A 183 5.47 -4.57 11.17
CA GLN A 183 6.18 -4.41 12.46
C GLN A 183 5.18 -4.38 13.63
N ASP A 184 4.17 -3.54 13.53
CA ASP A 184 3.15 -3.39 14.58
C ASP A 184 2.26 -4.63 14.69
N ILE A 185 1.97 -5.29 13.57
CA ILE A 185 1.25 -6.56 13.54
C ILE A 185 2.02 -7.62 14.35
N MET A 186 3.31 -7.79 14.08
CA MET A 186 4.15 -8.77 14.80
C MET A 186 4.26 -8.43 16.29
N PHE A 187 4.39 -7.15 16.64
CA PHE A 187 4.44 -6.72 18.02
C PHE A 187 3.13 -7.01 18.77
N ARG A 188 1.98 -6.66 18.17
CA ARG A 188 0.66 -6.93 18.75
C ARG A 188 0.36 -8.43 18.89
N ALA A 189 0.82 -9.23 17.92
CA ALA A 189 0.72 -10.69 17.98
C ALA A 189 1.73 -11.36 18.91
N LYS A 190 2.69 -10.61 19.49
CA LYS A 190 3.79 -11.12 20.33
C LYS A 190 4.66 -12.16 19.59
N LEU A 191 4.83 -11.98 18.28
CA LEU A 191 5.60 -12.89 17.44
C LEU A 191 6.91 -12.24 16.98
N HIS A 192 8.01 -12.96 17.17
CA HIS A 192 9.31 -12.53 16.68
C HIS A 192 9.34 -12.53 15.15
N PRO A 193 10.00 -11.56 14.48
CA PRO A 193 10.05 -11.52 13.02
C PRO A 193 10.57 -12.78 12.33
N LYS A 194 11.52 -13.47 12.99
CA LYS A 194 12.14 -14.72 12.50
C LYS A 194 11.39 -15.98 12.94
N ARG A 195 10.34 -15.87 13.76
CA ARG A 195 9.56 -17.04 14.21
C ARG A 195 9.10 -17.84 12.99
N SER A 196 9.38 -19.14 12.97
CA SER A 196 8.96 -20.03 11.89
C SER A 196 7.46 -20.23 11.91
N LEU A 197 6.83 -20.26 10.74
CA LEU A 197 5.40 -20.57 10.62
C LEU A 197 5.06 -21.98 11.11
N GLN A 198 6.01 -22.93 11.01
CA GLN A 198 5.84 -24.30 11.45
C GLN A 198 5.65 -24.42 12.97
N ASP A 199 6.22 -23.47 13.72
CA ASP A 199 6.21 -23.47 15.18
C ASP A 199 5.03 -22.70 15.77
N LEU A 200 4.13 -22.18 14.92
CA LEU A 200 2.97 -21.43 15.39
C LEU A 200 1.86 -22.37 15.88
N SER A 201 1.46 -22.18 17.12
CA SER A 201 0.22 -22.81 17.62
C SER A 201 -1.01 -22.23 16.94
N SER A 202 -2.11 -22.97 16.94
CA SER A 202 -3.40 -22.48 16.44
C SER A 202 -3.87 -21.19 17.13
N GLN A 203 -3.52 -21.01 18.42
CA GLN A 203 -3.82 -19.76 19.13
C GLN A 203 -2.99 -18.60 18.60
N GLN A 204 -1.70 -18.78 18.36
CA GLN A 204 -0.84 -17.74 17.78
C GLN A 204 -1.28 -17.34 16.39
N VAL A 205 -1.79 -18.26 15.56
CA VAL A 205 -2.38 -17.93 14.24
C VAL A 205 -3.65 -17.08 14.40
N ARG A 206 -4.51 -17.38 15.38
CA ARG A 206 -5.68 -16.53 15.67
C ARG A 206 -5.29 -15.15 16.17
N ASP A 207 -4.29 -15.06 17.02
CA ASP A 207 -3.78 -13.78 17.56
C ASP A 207 -3.11 -12.96 16.45
N LEU A 208 -2.37 -13.59 15.54
CA LEU A 208 -1.83 -12.95 14.34
C LEU A 208 -2.95 -12.40 13.43
N HIS A 209 -4.01 -13.19 13.18
CA HIS A 209 -5.18 -12.73 12.43
C HIS A 209 -5.80 -11.48 13.07
N ARG A 210 -6.06 -11.52 14.39
CA ARG A 210 -6.61 -10.37 15.14
C ARG A 210 -5.69 -9.16 15.02
N ALA A 211 -4.38 -9.33 15.18
CA ALA A 211 -3.39 -8.27 15.06
C ALA A 211 -3.40 -7.64 13.65
N ILE A 212 -3.50 -8.45 12.59
CA ILE A 212 -3.59 -7.97 11.21
C ILE A 212 -4.83 -7.09 11.03
N VAL A 213 -6.02 -7.62 11.34
CA VAL A 213 -7.29 -6.92 11.12
C VAL A 213 -7.37 -5.63 11.95
N THR A 214 -6.98 -5.70 13.22
CA THR A 214 -7.00 -4.53 14.13
C THR A 214 -6.03 -3.45 13.66
N THR A 215 -4.79 -3.80 13.35
CA THR A 215 -3.76 -2.83 12.94
C THR A 215 -4.13 -2.16 11.61
N VAL A 216 -4.55 -2.94 10.63
CA VAL A 216 -4.97 -2.40 9.32
C VAL A 216 -6.22 -1.52 9.47
N GLY A 217 -7.24 -1.98 10.21
CA GLY A 217 -8.47 -1.21 10.45
C GLY A 217 -8.21 0.11 11.17
N GLU A 218 -7.34 0.11 12.18
CA GLU A 218 -6.94 1.32 12.90
C GLU A 218 -6.19 2.29 11.99
N ALA A 219 -5.22 1.80 11.21
CA ALA A 219 -4.46 2.64 10.29
C ALA A 219 -5.36 3.27 9.20
N ILE A 220 -6.36 2.53 8.67
CA ILE A 220 -7.35 3.07 7.73
C ILE A 220 -8.20 4.15 8.40
N ARG A 221 -8.73 3.90 9.61
CA ARG A 221 -9.55 4.86 10.35
C ARG A 221 -8.80 6.17 10.63
N LEU A 222 -7.48 6.09 10.82
CA LEU A 222 -6.60 7.24 11.06
C LEU A 222 -6.05 7.87 9.78
N GLY A 223 -6.51 7.43 8.59
CA GLY A 223 -6.14 8.02 7.30
C GLY A 223 -4.74 7.62 6.80
N GLY A 224 -4.19 6.51 7.29
CA GLY A 224 -2.85 6.03 6.94
C GLY A 224 -1.78 6.41 7.96
N ARG A 225 -0.54 6.05 7.67
CA ARG A 225 0.63 6.28 8.52
C ARG A 225 1.04 7.77 8.51
N ASN A 226 1.62 8.22 9.61
CA ASN A 226 2.04 9.61 9.80
C ASN A 226 3.28 10.02 8.97
N ASP A 227 3.98 9.07 8.39
CA ASP A 227 5.12 9.31 7.49
C ASP A 227 4.71 9.34 6.00
N GLU A 228 3.46 9.07 5.68
CA GLU A 228 2.89 9.18 4.34
C GLU A 228 1.87 10.33 4.27
N VAL A 229 1.57 10.79 3.07
CA VAL A 229 0.57 11.84 2.84
C VAL A 229 -0.56 11.33 1.95
N ASP A 230 -1.76 11.85 2.20
CA ASP A 230 -2.95 11.56 1.43
C ASP A 230 -3.05 12.40 0.13
N LEU A 231 -4.15 12.26 -0.61
CA LEU A 231 -4.41 13.01 -1.86
C LEU A 231 -4.39 14.53 -1.68
N LEU A 232 -4.77 15.02 -0.51
CA LEU A 232 -4.87 16.44 -0.17
C LEU A 232 -3.60 16.99 0.47
N GLY A 233 -2.56 16.15 0.62
CA GLY A 233 -1.27 16.53 1.21
C GLY A 233 -1.23 16.45 2.73
N ASN A 234 -2.28 15.95 3.40
CA ASN A 234 -2.31 15.77 4.84
C ASN A 234 -1.58 14.49 5.25
N ARG A 235 -0.88 14.53 6.36
CA ARG A 235 -0.27 13.33 6.93
C ARG A 235 -1.32 12.42 7.55
N GLY A 236 -1.15 11.10 7.41
CA GLY A 236 -1.92 10.14 8.19
C GLY A 236 -1.68 10.33 9.69
N ARG A 237 -2.58 9.80 10.52
CA ARG A 237 -2.51 9.93 11.99
C ARG A 237 -2.16 8.62 12.70
N TYR A 238 -1.94 7.53 11.93
CA TYR A 238 -1.48 6.27 12.52
C TYR A 238 0.00 6.38 12.87
N LEU A 239 0.28 6.40 14.18
CA LEU A 239 1.63 6.36 14.74
C LEU A 239 2.05 4.92 14.92
N ARG A 240 3.13 4.52 14.26
CA ARG A 240 3.66 3.16 14.40
C ARG A 240 4.25 2.96 15.79
N ILE A 241 4.04 1.78 16.34
CA ILE A 241 4.62 1.35 17.63
C ILE A 241 6.08 0.92 17.41
N MET A 242 6.32 0.18 16.33
CA MET A 242 7.61 -0.43 16.01
C MET A 242 8.18 0.18 14.73
N ASP A 243 8.93 1.26 14.89
CA ASP A 243 9.62 1.94 13.78
C ASP A 243 11.06 2.31 14.13
N GLN A 244 11.69 3.10 13.28
CA GLN A 244 13.06 3.55 13.50
C GLN A 244 13.23 4.35 14.80
N GLY A 245 12.21 5.10 15.21
CA GLY A 245 12.23 5.87 16.45
C GLY A 245 12.07 5.01 17.70
N ALA A 246 11.54 3.79 17.59
CA ALA A 246 11.38 2.88 18.72
C ALA A 246 12.68 2.16 19.13
N ALA A 247 13.63 1.99 18.19
CA ALA A 247 14.87 1.27 18.44
C ALA A 247 15.71 1.93 19.54
N GLY A 248 16.14 1.14 20.53
CA GLY A 248 16.90 1.62 21.68
C GLY A 248 16.06 2.23 22.80
N HIS A 249 14.74 2.39 22.59
CA HIS A 249 13.81 2.90 23.60
C HIS A 249 13.09 1.78 24.34
N PRO A 250 12.51 2.05 25.54
CA PRO A 250 11.74 1.08 26.28
C PRO A 250 10.51 0.58 25.52
N CYS A 251 10.25 -0.72 25.56
CA CYS A 251 9.03 -1.32 25.06
C CYS A 251 7.80 -0.77 25.81
N PRO A 252 6.74 -0.33 25.11
CA PRO A 252 5.56 0.22 25.77
C PRO A 252 4.82 -0.78 26.66
N ASP A 253 5.00 -2.10 26.42
CA ASP A 253 4.29 -3.13 27.20
C ASP A 253 5.10 -3.64 28.41
N CYS A 254 6.44 -3.64 28.35
CA CYS A 254 7.25 -4.31 29.39
C CYS A 254 8.53 -3.57 29.79
N GLY A 255 8.82 -2.42 29.21
CA GLY A 255 10.00 -1.60 29.50
C GLY A 255 11.34 -2.13 28.97
N THR A 256 11.40 -3.34 28.42
CA THR A 256 12.65 -3.89 27.84
C THR A 256 13.04 -3.10 26.60
N THR A 257 14.33 -2.84 26.41
CA THR A 257 14.85 -2.11 25.24
C THR A 257 14.46 -2.80 23.92
N ILE A 258 13.89 -2.02 23.00
CA ILE A 258 13.53 -2.48 21.66
C ILE A 258 14.79 -2.66 20.82
N GLU A 259 14.92 -3.79 20.19
CA GLU A 259 16.03 -4.16 19.32
C GLU A 259 15.72 -3.93 17.84
N LYS A 260 16.79 -3.80 17.05
CA LYS A 260 16.75 -3.70 15.59
C LYS A 260 17.61 -4.78 14.97
N ILE A 261 17.05 -5.48 13.98
CA ILE A 261 17.79 -6.42 13.13
C ILE A 261 17.54 -6.13 11.65
N ALA A 262 18.47 -6.49 10.78
CA ALA A 262 18.23 -6.57 9.34
C ALA A 262 17.72 -7.97 8.99
N PHE A 263 16.55 -8.07 8.35
CA PHE A 263 15.97 -9.35 7.98
C PHE A 263 15.02 -9.20 6.77
N LEU A 264 15.13 -10.09 5.78
CA LEU A 264 14.31 -10.10 4.56
C LEU A 264 14.22 -8.73 3.87
N GLY A 265 15.39 -8.15 3.58
CA GLY A 265 15.50 -6.91 2.80
C GLY A 265 15.04 -5.63 3.51
N GLY A 266 14.84 -5.65 4.82
CA GLY A 266 14.44 -4.46 5.57
C GLY A 266 14.75 -4.56 7.05
N ALA A 267 14.66 -3.42 7.75
CA ALA A 267 14.78 -3.38 9.20
C ALA A 267 13.57 -4.07 9.88
N CYS A 268 13.82 -4.73 11.00
CA CYS A 268 12.82 -5.20 11.94
C CYS A 268 13.10 -4.59 13.30
N TYR A 269 12.07 -4.11 13.94
CA TYR A 269 12.09 -3.59 15.31
C TYR A 269 11.21 -4.50 16.15
N PHE A 270 11.70 -4.96 17.30
CA PHE A 270 10.97 -5.90 18.14
C PHE A 270 11.43 -5.80 19.60
N CYS A 271 10.57 -6.20 20.51
CA CYS A 271 10.91 -6.35 21.92
C CYS A 271 11.35 -7.80 22.19
N PRO A 272 12.61 -8.07 22.62
CA PRO A 272 13.09 -9.44 22.81
C PRO A 272 12.37 -10.18 23.94
N ARG A 273 11.76 -9.46 24.90
CA ARG A 273 10.97 -10.05 25.97
C ARG A 273 9.54 -10.40 25.53
N CYS A 274 8.86 -9.49 24.81
CA CYS A 274 7.48 -9.69 24.37
C CYS A 274 7.38 -10.59 23.13
N GLN A 275 8.39 -10.57 22.27
CA GLN A 275 8.44 -11.28 21.00
C GLN A 275 9.62 -12.24 21.00
N ARG A 276 9.50 -13.33 21.75
CA ARG A 276 10.57 -14.34 21.85
C ARG A 276 10.76 -15.08 20.53
N ALA A 277 12.02 -15.42 20.22
CA ALA A 277 12.37 -16.14 19.00
C ALA A 277 11.93 -17.63 19.03
N GLU A 278 11.83 -18.17 20.23
CA GLU A 278 11.44 -19.58 20.51
C GLU A 278 9.94 -19.71 20.80
#